data_b2c6cc2058b94ec5a855b86b45a3f21e
#
_entry.id   b2c6cc2058b94ec5a855b86b45a3f21e
#
_cell.length_a   1.000
_cell.length_b   1.000
_cell.length_c   1.000
_cell.angle_alpha   90.00
_cell.angle_beta   90.00
_cell.angle_gamma   90.00
#
_symmetry.space_group_name_H-M   'P 1'
#
loop_
_entity.id
_entity.type
_entity.pdbx_description
1 polymer ?
#
loop_
_entity_poly.entity_id
_entity_poly.type
_entity_poly.pdbx_seq_one_letter_code
_entity_poly.pdbx_strand_id
1 'polypeptide(L)'
;MIFGIGTDVVRIERIAAAYERFGAHFVERLLLPQEREAFDARRRPARFLAMRFAAKEAIVKALGTGFGHGVWIRDVGFLANAWGRPEVLFSPRGRAVADRLGAGHGHVSLTDDAGLVIAVAVMMKKA
;
A
#
# COMPACT_ATOMS: atom_id res chain seq x y z
N MET A 1 16.07 -14.65 1.56
CA MET A 1 16.18 -14.07 2.91
C MET A 1 15.36 -12.81 3.02
N ILE A 2 14.84 -12.56 4.20
CA ILE A 2 14.05 -11.36 4.46
C ILE A 2 14.95 -10.12 4.42
N PHE A 3 14.50 -9.10 3.68
CA PHE A 3 15.13 -7.78 3.66
C PHE A 3 14.60 -6.93 4.81
N GLY A 4 13.29 -6.88 4.99
CA GLY A 4 12.67 -6.09 6.05
C GLY A 4 11.22 -6.45 6.26
N ILE A 5 10.69 -6.04 7.42
CA ILE A 5 9.31 -6.27 7.83
C ILE A 5 8.72 -4.92 8.24
N GLY A 6 7.48 -4.68 7.84
CA GLY A 6 6.75 -3.48 8.21
C GLY A 6 5.34 -3.80 8.64
N THR A 7 4.83 -3.02 9.56
CA THR A 7 3.45 -3.13 10.03
C THR A 7 2.82 -1.75 10.09
N ASP A 8 1.51 -1.71 9.92
CA ASP A 8 0.75 -0.49 10.08
C ASP A 8 -0.66 -0.77 10.53
N VAL A 9 -1.26 0.17 11.25
CA VAL A 9 -2.66 0.15 11.62
C VAL A 9 -3.31 1.47 11.27
N VAL A 10 -4.49 1.43 10.66
CA VAL A 10 -5.21 2.61 10.19
C VAL A 10 -6.67 2.51 10.62
N ARG A 11 -7.21 3.61 11.10
CA ARG A 11 -8.65 3.74 11.35
C ARG A 11 -9.34 4.08 10.05
N ILE A 12 -10.35 3.28 9.67
CA ILE A 12 -11.12 3.52 8.44
C ILE A 12 -11.79 4.89 8.49
N GLU A 13 -12.30 5.32 9.65
CA GLU A 13 -12.95 6.63 9.79
C GLU A 13 -12.02 7.81 9.44
N ARG A 14 -10.72 7.69 9.74
CA ARG A 14 -9.74 8.70 9.38
C ARG A 14 -9.59 8.83 7.85
N ILE A 15 -9.57 7.72 7.17
CA ILE A 15 -9.50 7.69 5.71
C ILE A 15 -10.82 8.16 5.10
N ALA A 16 -11.96 7.78 5.69
CA ALA A 16 -13.27 8.25 5.26
C ALA A 16 -13.36 9.78 5.33
N ALA A 17 -12.85 10.38 6.40
CA ALA A 17 -12.83 11.84 6.54
C ALA A 17 -11.96 12.52 5.47
N ALA A 18 -10.81 11.95 5.16
CA ALA A 18 -9.93 12.47 4.11
C ALA A 18 -10.58 12.35 2.74
N TYR A 19 -11.22 11.23 2.45
CA TYR A 19 -11.92 11.01 1.19
C TYR A 19 -13.12 11.97 1.05
N GLU A 20 -13.89 12.16 2.12
CA GLU A 20 -15.00 13.11 2.13
C GLU A 20 -14.52 14.53 1.83
N ARG A 21 -13.40 14.93 2.43
CA ARG A 21 -12.86 16.28 2.27
C ARG A 21 -12.25 16.52 0.90
N PHE A 22 -11.49 15.56 0.36
CA PHE A 22 -10.68 15.76 -0.85
C PHE A 22 -11.19 14.99 -2.08
N GLY A 23 -12.08 14.03 -1.90
CA GLY A 23 -12.73 13.31 -3.01
C GLY A 23 -11.75 12.65 -3.96
N ALA A 24 -11.99 12.84 -5.26
CA ALA A 24 -11.16 12.25 -6.32
C ALA A 24 -9.69 12.63 -6.21
N HIS A 25 -9.39 13.81 -5.69
CA HIS A 25 -8.01 14.26 -5.52
C HIS A 25 -7.24 13.37 -4.55
N PHE A 26 -7.90 12.94 -3.45
CA PHE A 26 -7.31 12.01 -2.49
C PHE A 26 -7.02 10.66 -3.16
N VAL A 27 -7.97 10.15 -3.94
CA VAL A 27 -7.82 8.89 -4.69
C VAL A 27 -6.61 8.96 -5.63
N GLU A 28 -6.51 10.04 -6.40
CA GLU A 28 -5.41 10.22 -7.35
C GLU A 28 -4.04 10.32 -6.67
N ARG A 29 -3.99 10.94 -5.51
CA ARG A 29 -2.74 11.10 -4.76
C ARG A 29 -2.31 9.84 -4.02
N LEU A 30 -3.26 8.98 -3.68
CA LEU A 30 -2.99 7.76 -2.92
C LEU A 30 -2.63 6.59 -3.82
N LEU A 31 -3.37 6.39 -4.90
CA LEU A 31 -3.36 5.14 -5.64
C LEU A 31 -2.43 5.14 -6.85
N LEU A 32 -1.75 4.01 -7.06
CA LEU A 32 -1.12 3.68 -8.34
C LEU A 32 -2.19 3.60 -9.42
N PRO A 33 -1.84 3.82 -10.70
CA PRO A 33 -2.81 3.72 -11.80
C PRO A 33 -3.58 2.39 -11.80
N GLN A 34 -2.90 1.28 -11.56
CA GLN A 34 -3.52 -0.05 -11.51
C GLN A 34 -4.50 -0.17 -10.34
N GLU A 35 -4.18 0.43 -9.21
CA GLU A 35 -5.08 0.44 -8.05
C GLU A 35 -6.30 1.30 -8.33
N ARG A 36 -6.14 2.41 -9.05
CA ARG A 36 -7.27 3.27 -9.44
C ARG A 36 -8.27 2.54 -10.32
N GLU A 37 -7.80 1.68 -11.21
CA GLU A 37 -8.69 0.86 -12.05
C GLU A 37 -9.54 -0.08 -11.22
N ALA A 38 -9.03 -0.57 -10.10
CA ALA A 38 -9.76 -1.45 -9.19
C ALA A 38 -10.70 -0.70 -8.23
N PHE A 39 -10.54 0.61 -8.10
CA PHE A 39 -11.34 1.42 -7.17
C PHE A 39 -12.74 1.66 -7.72
N ASP A 40 -13.76 1.40 -6.91
CA ASP A 40 -15.15 1.70 -7.22
C ASP A 40 -15.75 2.53 -6.07
N ALA A 41 -16.09 3.79 -6.36
CA ALA A 41 -16.64 4.70 -5.36
C ALA A 41 -18.00 4.23 -4.79
N ARG A 42 -18.67 3.26 -5.43
CA ARG A 42 -19.93 2.70 -4.99
C ARG A 42 -19.76 1.49 -4.05
N ARG A 43 -18.53 1.03 -3.83
CA ARG A 43 -18.24 -0.20 -3.08
C ARG A 43 -17.28 0.05 -1.93
N ARG A 44 -17.82 0.46 -0.79
CA ARG A 44 -17.05 0.65 0.45
C ARG A 44 -15.75 1.41 0.20
N PRO A 45 -15.83 2.64 -0.37
CA PRO A 45 -14.62 3.34 -0.82
C PRO A 45 -13.63 3.64 0.32
N ALA A 46 -14.12 4.00 1.49
CA ALA A 46 -13.25 4.29 2.63
C ALA A 46 -12.44 3.05 3.07
N ARG A 47 -13.08 1.89 3.08
CA ARG A 47 -12.40 0.62 3.41
C ARG A 47 -11.34 0.28 2.36
N PHE A 48 -11.70 0.39 1.08
CA PHE A 48 -10.74 0.15 -0.01
C PHE A 48 -9.51 1.04 0.13
N LEU A 49 -9.72 2.33 0.32
CA LEU A 49 -8.63 3.30 0.44
C LEU A 49 -7.80 3.07 1.71
N ALA A 50 -8.45 2.70 2.82
CA ALA A 50 -7.76 2.40 4.07
C ALA A 50 -6.87 1.15 3.94
N MET A 51 -7.34 0.12 3.23
CA MET A 51 -6.55 -1.08 2.96
C MET A 51 -5.29 -0.72 2.15
N ARG A 52 -5.45 0.10 1.12
CA ARG A 52 -4.32 0.54 0.31
C ARG A 52 -3.36 1.43 1.08
N PHE A 53 -3.88 2.36 1.86
CA PHE A 53 -3.05 3.23 2.69
C PHE A 53 -2.20 2.42 3.68
N ALA A 54 -2.81 1.51 4.42
CA ALA A 54 -2.11 0.67 5.40
C ALA A 54 -1.03 -0.19 4.73
N ALA A 55 -1.34 -0.79 3.58
CA ALA A 55 -0.37 -1.59 2.84
C ALA A 55 0.85 -0.78 2.40
N LYS A 56 0.62 0.43 1.89
CA LYS A 56 1.71 1.33 1.45
C LYS A 56 2.63 1.70 2.60
N GLU A 57 2.05 2.05 3.75
CA GLU A 57 2.81 2.33 4.96
C GLU A 57 3.65 1.12 5.40
N ALA A 58 3.04 -0.06 5.43
CA ALA A 58 3.74 -1.28 5.82
C ALA A 58 4.89 -1.62 4.86
N ILE A 59 4.66 -1.47 3.55
CA ILE A 59 5.68 -1.75 2.53
C ILE A 59 6.88 -0.81 2.67
N VAL A 60 6.66 0.49 2.83
CA VAL A 60 7.79 1.42 2.95
C VAL A 60 8.52 1.29 4.29
N LYS A 61 7.84 0.85 5.34
CA LYS A 61 8.50 0.48 6.59
C LYS A 61 9.38 -0.76 6.40
N ALA A 62 8.90 -1.75 5.63
CA ALA A 62 9.68 -2.94 5.30
C ALA A 62 10.89 -2.60 4.44
N LEU A 63 10.79 -1.61 3.55
CA LEU A 63 11.92 -1.10 2.78
C LEU A 63 12.91 -0.32 3.65
N GLY A 64 12.46 0.20 4.78
CA GLY A 64 13.27 1.03 5.66
C GLY A 64 13.33 2.50 5.24
N THR A 65 12.56 2.89 4.24
CA THR A 65 12.59 4.26 3.71
C THR A 65 11.56 5.18 4.34
N GLY A 66 10.41 4.63 4.80
CA GLY A 66 9.24 5.45 4.99
C GLY A 66 8.85 6.09 3.66
N PHE A 67 8.00 7.10 3.70
CA PHE A 67 7.72 7.92 2.51
C PHE A 67 8.81 9.00 2.43
N GLY A 68 9.85 8.69 1.71
CA GLY A 68 11.02 9.53 1.55
C GLY A 68 12.09 8.75 0.82
N HIS A 69 13.28 9.30 0.72
CA HIS A 69 14.41 8.64 0.05
C HIS A 69 14.10 8.21 -1.38
N GLY A 70 13.22 8.96 -2.06
CA GLY A 70 12.84 8.69 -3.44
C GLY A 70 11.59 7.82 -3.60
N VAL A 71 10.96 7.41 -2.50
CA VAL A 71 9.72 6.61 -2.53
C VAL A 71 8.58 7.45 -1.97
N TRP A 72 7.51 7.57 -2.75
CA TRP A 72 6.29 8.28 -2.36
C TRP A 72 5.13 7.29 -2.27
N ILE A 73 4.01 7.78 -1.76
CA ILE A 73 2.84 6.94 -1.53
C ILE A 73 2.32 6.27 -2.81
N ARG A 74 2.51 6.88 -3.97
CA ARG A 74 2.10 6.33 -5.27
C ARG A 74 3.17 5.44 -5.92
N ASP A 75 4.22 5.09 -5.21
CA ASP A 75 5.28 4.27 -5.75
C ASP A 75 5.19 2.81 -5.33
N VAL A 76 4.33 2.51 -4.37
CA VAL A 76 4.12 1.16 -3.84
C VAL A 76 2.63 0.92 -3.63
N GLY A 77 2.22 -0.33 -3.65
CA GLY A 77 0.84 -0.70 -3.40
C GLY A 77 0.61 -2.18 -3.62
N PHE A 78 -0.64 -2.56 -3.85
CA PHE A 78 -0.96 -3.95 -4.16
C PHE A 78 -2.22 -4.06 -5.01
N LEU A 79 -2.35 -5.18 -5.71
CA LEU A 79 -3.60 -5.64 -6.32
C LEU A 79 -3.90 -7.03 -5.81
N ALA A 80 -5.19 -7.36 -5.68
CA ALA A 80 -5.62 -8.71 -5.38
C ALA A 80 -5.56 -9.54 -6.67
N ASN A 81 -5.00 -10.76 -6.59
CA ASN A 81 -5.03 -11.69 -7.70
C ASN A 81 -6.40 -12.38 -7.81
N ALA A 82 -6.53 -13.37 -8.72
CA ALA A 82 -7.79 -14.08 -8.95
C ALA A 82 -8.30 -14.81 -7.70
N TRP A 83 -7.42 -15.15 -6.76
CA TRP A 83 -7.77 -15.81 -5.49
C TRP A 83 -8.06 -14.83 -4.37
N GLY A 84 -7.96 -13.51 -4.62
CA GLY A 84 -8.09 -12.47 -3.61
C GLY A 84 -6.83 -12.22 -2.81
N ARG A 85 -5.72 -12.87 -3.15
CA ARG A 85 -4.45 -12.68 -2.45
C ARG A 85 -3.81 -11.35 -2.91
N PRO A 86 -3.42 -10.47 -1.98
CA PRO A 86 -2.75 -9.23 -2.35
C PRO A 86 -1.33 -9.51 -2.86
N GLU A 87 -1.00 -8.87 -3.98
CA GLU A 87 0.33 -8.94 -4.59
C GLU A 87 0.93 -7.55 -4.65
N VAL A 88 2.14 -7.39 -4.10
CA VAL A 88 2.81 -6.09 -4.01
C VAL A 88 3.15 -5.56 -5.40
N LEU A 89 2.91 -4.28 -5.61
CA LEU A 89 3.22 -3.55 -6.84
C LEU A 89 4.18 -2.42 -6.54
N PHE A 90 5.01 -2.11 -7.52
CA PHE A 90 5.85 -0.92 -7.50
C PHE A 90 5.64 -0.12 -8.79
N SER A 91 5.68 1.21 -8.67
CA SER A 91 5.90 2.06 -9.85
C SER A 91 7.33 1.85 -10.37
N PRO A 92 7.66 2.31 -11.58
CA PRO A 92 9.05 2.27 -12.05
C PRO A 92 10.02 2.94 -11.07
N ARG A 93 9.64 4.06 -10.48
CA ARG A 93 10.46 4.76 -9.47
C ARG A 93 10.61 3.94 -8.20
N GLY A 94 9.53 3.38 -7.69
CA GLY A 94 9.56 2.53 -6.49
C GLY A 94 10.40 1.28 -6.72
N ARG A 95 10.28 0.66 -7.90
CA ARG A 95 11.09 -0.50 -8.26
C ARG A 95 12.59 -0.15 -8.29
N ALA A 96 12.92 1.00 -8.84
CA ALA A 96 14.32 1.44 -8.92
C ALA A 96 14.92 1.65 -7.52
N VAL A 97 14.16 2.25 -6.61
CA VAL A 97 14.62 2.44 -5.23
C VAL A 97 14.80 1.09 -4.53
N ALA A 98 13.82 0.20 -4.63
CA ALA A 98 13.91 -1.13 -4.02
C ALA A 98 15.13 -1.90 -4.55
N ASP A 99 15.36 -1.86 -5.85
CA ASP A 99 16.53 -2.50 -6.47
C ASP A 99 17.83 -1.94 -5.92
N ARG A 100 17.94 -0.63 -5.82
CA ARG A 100 19.14 0.03 -5.29
C ARG A 100 19.42 -0.36 -3.85
N LEU A 101 18.37 -0.57 -3.05
CA LEU A 101 18.50 -0.98 -1.65
C LEU A 101 18.82 -2.48 -1.50
N GLY A 102 18.61 -3.27 -2.53
CA GLY A 102 18.79 -4.72 -2.47
C GLY A 102 17.53 -5.49 -2.12
N ALA A 103 16.37 -4.85 -2.20
CA ALA A 103 15.07 -5.48 -1.97
C ALA A 103 14.53 -6.05 -3.30
N GLY A 104 14.02 -7.27 -3.24
CA GLY A 104 13.41 -7.93 -4.39
C GLY A 104 11.89 -7.82 -4.37
N HIS A 105 11.21 -8.98 -4.37
CA HIS A 105 9.76 -9.03 -4.27
C HIS A 105 9.30 -8.89 -2.82
N GLY A 106 8.02 -8.63 -2.63
CA GLY A 106 7.44 -8.50 -1.31
C GLY A 106 6.12 -9.23 -1.17
N HIS A 107 5.74 -9.42 0.07
CA HIS A 107 4.45 -9.99 0.46
C HIS A 107 3.75 -9.01 1.38
N VAL A 108 2.43 -8.92 1.25
CA VAL A 108 1.62 -8.10 2.14
C VAL A 108 0.39 -8.90 2.56
N SER A 109 0.02 -8.77 3.81
CA SER A 109 -1.21 -9.37 4.35
C SER A 109 -1.97 -8.29 5.10
N LEU A 110 -3.29 -8.32 4.97
CA LEU A 110 -4.17 -7.33 5.57
C LEU A 110 -5.32 -8.01 6.28
N THR A 111 -5.77 -7.37 7.34
CA THR A 111 -7.01 -7.72 8.00
C THR A 111 -7.74 -6.46 8.42
N ASP A 112 -9.07 -6.52 8.49
CA ASP A 112 -9.85 -5.41 9.03
C ASP A 112 -10.88 -5.94 10.01
N ASP A 113 -11.02 -5.20 11.11
CA ASP A 113 -11.96 -5.53 12.16
C ASP A 113 -12.21 -4.28 13.01
N ALA A 114 -13.43 -4.12 13.47
CA ALA A 114 -13.80 -3.03 14.39
C ALA A 114 -13.40 -1.63 13.89
N GLY A 115 -13.46 -1.39 12.58
CA GLY A 115 -13.11 -0.11 12.00
C GLY A 115 -11.61 0.11 11.83
N LEU A 116 -10.79 -0.90 12.06
CA LEU A 116 -9.34 -0.84 11.89
C LEU A 116 -8.89 -1.70 10.72
N VAL A 117 -7.86 -1.24 10.04
CA VAL A 117 -7.12 -2.05 9.06
C VAL A 117 -5.71 -2.26 9.60
N ILE A 118 -5.27 -3.50 9.61
CA ILE A 118 -3.90 -3.86 9.98
C ILE A 118 -3.21 -4.45 8.76
N ALA A 119 -2.00 -3.97 8.47
CA ALA A 119 -1.19 -4.48 7.37
C ALA A 119 0.15 -4.96 7.88
N VAL A 120 0.63 -6.04 7.29
CA VAL A 120 1.98 -6.58 7.51
C VAL A 120 2.63 -6.76 6.15
N ALA A 121 3.83 -6.23 5.98
CA ALA A 121 4.61 -6.41 4.76
C ALA A 121 5.94 -7.07 5.07
N VAL A 122 6.35 -7.98 4.19
CA VAL A 122 7.66 -8.63 4.25
C VAL A 122 8.32 -8.44 2.89
N MET A 123 9.43 -7.71 2.87
CA MET A 123 10.23 -7.58 1.65
C MET A 123 11.36 -8.60 1.70
N MET A 124 11.57 -9.26 0.58
CA MET A 124 12.64 -10.26 0.44
C MET A 124 13.87 -9.61 -0.15
N LYS A 125 15.05 -10.10 0.23
CA LYS A 125 16.27 -9.66 -0.43
C LYS A 125 16.26 -10.05 -1.89
N LYS A 126 16.87 -9.24 -2.71
CA LYS A 126 17.06 -9.50 -4.12
C LYS A 126 17.93 -10.75 -4.29
N ALA A 127 17.57 -11.60 -5.24
CA ALA A 127 18.32 -12.83 -5.53
C ALA A 127 19.67 -12.53 -6.16
#